data_a46596a0227c57076f56462b251b0eb0
#
_entry.id   a46596a0227c57076f56462b251b0eb0
#
_cell.length_a   1.000
_cell.length_b   1.000
_cell.length_c   1.000
_cell.angle_alpha   90.00
_cell.angle_beta   90.00
_cell.angle_gamma   90.00
#
_symmetry.space_group_name_H-M   'P 1'
#
loop_
_entity.id
_entity.type
_entity.pdbx_description
1 polymer ?
#
loop_
_entity_poly.entity_id
_entity_poly.type
_entity_poly.pdbx_seq_one_letter_code
_entity_poly.pdbx_strand_id
1 'polypeptide(L)'
;MLRLIYYLALAAAPAAAQTQDARFFDERVAPIIERHCLGCHNEELKNANISFVDRESLLHGGTRGPAIIPGNPARSLLIAALRHEGELQMPPGPPLSKKDISVVTAWIKRGAVWGTRLHKETTPQK
;
A
#
# COMPACT_ATOMS: atom_id res chain seq x y z
N MET A 1 54.20 -18.14 13.79
CA MET A 1 53.40 -17.56 12.71
C MET A 1 51.97 -17.54 13.13
N LEU A 2 51.44 -16.38 13.52
CA LEU A 2 50.04 -16.19 13.90
C LEU A 2 49.22 -15.93 12.64
N ARG A 3 48.37 -16.86 12.24
CA ARG A 3 47.40 -16.63 11.19
C ARG A 3 46.19 -15.92 11.82
N LEU A 4 46.08 -14.63 11.56
CA LEU A 4 44.86 -13.86 11.83
C LEU A 4 43.76 -14.35 10.88
N ILE A 5 42.79 -15.09 11.41
CA ILE A 5 41.58 -15.43 10.70
C ILE A 5 40.61 -14.25 10.89
N TYR A 6 40.51 -13.42 9.86
CA TYR A 6 39.46 -12.39 9.84
C TYR A 6 38.12 -13.08 9.60
N TYR A 7 37.32 -13.20 10.66
CA TYR A 7 35.91 -13.50 10.51
C TYR A 7 35.22 -12.29 9.94
N LEU A 8 34.91 -12.32 8.66
CA LEU A 8 33.94 -11.41 8.08
C LEU A 8 32.59 -11.73 8.74
N ALA A 9 32.19 -10.91 9.71
CA ALA A 9 30.82 -10.93 10.18
C ALA A 9 29.94 -10.42 9.05
N LEU A 10 29.28 -11.32 8.33
CA LEU A 10 28.18 -10.95 7.47
C LEU A 10 27.08 -10.40 8.39
N ALA A 11 26.92 -9.08 8.38
CA ALA A 11 25.76 -8.46 9.00
C ALA A 11 24.53 -8.89 8.19
N ALA A 12 23.76 -9.84 8.71
CA ALA A 12 22.50 -10.21 8.15
C ALA A 12 21.57 -8.99 8.23
N ALA A 13 21.10 -8.49 7.09
CA ALA A 13 20.08 -7.44 7.04
C ALA A 13 18.84 -7.89 7.82
N PRO A 14 18.18 -6.98 8.60
CA PRO A 14 17.09 -7.39 9.48
C PRO A 14 15.85 -7.81 8.67
N ALA A 15 15.69 -9.11 8.41
CA ALA A 15 14.48 -9.70 7.84
C ALA A 15 13.22 -9.37 8.67
N ALA A 16 13.37 -9.07 9.97
CA ALA A 16 12.30 -8.69 10.88
C ALA A 16 11.60 -7.37 10.50
N ALA A 17 12.29 -6.37 9.93
CA ALA A 17 11.70 -5.09 9.55
C ALA A 17 10.72 -5.23 8.36
N GLN A 18 11.05 -6.03 7.34
CA GLN A 18 10.16 -6.34 6.22
C GLN A 18 8.93 -7.12 6.68
N THR A 19 9.11 -8.07 7.60
CA THR A 19 8.01 -8.84 8.17
C THR A 19 7.04 -7.96 8.95
N GLN A 20 7.54 -6.97 9.71
CA GLN A 20 6.71 -6.03 10.46
C GLN A 20 5.90 -5.12 9.53
N ASP A 21 6.51 -4.60 8.48
CA ASP A 21 5.82 -3.74 7.51
C ASP A 21 4.77 -4.52 6.69
N ALA A 22 5.09 -5.74 6.27
CA ALA A 22 4.14 -6.61 5.61
C ALA A 22 2.97 -6.99 6.53
N ARG A 23 3.23 -7.25 7.81
CA ARG A 23 2.20 -7.51 8.82
C ARG A 23 1.34 -6.27 9.06
N PHE A 24 1.95 -5.10 9.16
CA PHE A 24 1.21 -3.84 9.30
C PHE A 24 0.22 -3.64 8.15
N PHE A 25 0.66 -3.92 6.92
CA PHE A 25 -0.23 -3.89 5.77
C PHE A 25 -1.39 -4.87 5.93
N ASP A 26 -1.09 -6.15 6.19
CA ASP A 26 -2.12 -7.20 6.26
C ASP A 26 -3.13 -6.96 7.37
N GLU A 27 -2.69 -6.50 8.53
CA GLU A 27 -3.54 -6.30 9.71
C GLU A 27 -4.27 -4.95 9.73
N ARG A 28 -3.68 -3.91 9.16
CA ARG A 28 -4.20 -2.54 9.32
C ARG A 28 -4.67 -1.90 8.02
N VAL A 29 -3.96 -2.08 6.93
CA VAL A 29 -4.22 -1.40 5.65
C VAL A 29 -5.14 -2.22 4.76
N ALA A 30 -4.87 -3.50 4.59
CA ALA A 30 -5.67 -4.38 3.74
C ALA A 30 -7.15 -4.39 4.11
N PRO A 31 -7.57 -4.43 5.39
CA PRO A 31 -8.98 -4.34 5.75
C PRO A 31 -9.65 -3.05 5.30
N ILE A 32 -8.94 -1.94 5.30
CA ILE A 32 -9.45 -0.66 4.81
C ILE A 32 -9.67 -0.72 3.29
N ILE A 33 -8.70 -1.22 2.57
CA ILE A 33 -8.77 -1.39 1.10
C ILE A 33 -9.94 -2.31 0.73
N GLU A 34 -10.06 -3.46 1.39
CA GLU A 34 -11.14 -4.41 1.14
C GLU A 34 -12.51 -3.81 1.37
N ARG A 35 -12.67 -3.06 2.44
CA ARG A 35 -13.95 -2.49 2.84
C ARG A 35 -14.37 -1.28 2.02
N HIS A 36 -13.42 -0.44 1.62
CA HIS A 36 -13.71 0.88 1.08
C HIS A 36 -13.25 1.13 -0.35
N CYS A 37 -12.38 0.31 -0.90
CA CYS A 37 -11.73 0.57 -2.19
C CYS A 37 -12.04 -0.47 -3.25
N LEU A 38 -11.97 -1.76 -2.90
CA LEU A 38 -12.07 -2.86 -3.87
C LEU A 38 -13.42 -2.97 -4.55
N GLY A 39 -14.50 -2.47 -3.96
CA GLY A 39 -15.82 -2.51 -4.59
C GLY A 39 -15.89 -1.76 -5.92
N CYS A 40 -15.06 -0.73 -6.10
CA CYS A 40 -15.02 0.10 -7.31
C CYS A 40 -13.68 0.07 -8.05
N HIS A 41 -12.62 -0.35 -7.38
CA HIS A 41 -11.24 -0.33 -7.90
C HIS A 41 -10.62 -1.73 -7.85
N ASN A 42 -11.18 -2.65 -8.62
CA ASN A 42 -10.71 -4.01 -8.80
C ASN A 42 -10.40 -4.31 -10.27
N GLU A 43 -10.04 -5.55 -10.60
CA GLU A 43 -9.68 -5.92 -11.97
C GLU A 43 -10.85 -5.82 -12.97
N GLU A 44 -12.09 -5.95 -12.50
CA GLU A 44 -13.28 -5.85 -13.35
C GLU A 44 -13.81 -4.42 -13.44
N LEU A 45 -13.86 -3.72 -12.30
CA LEU A 45 -14.32 -2.34 -12.18
C LEU A 45 -13.13 -1.43 -11.91
N LYS A 46 -12.45 -1.00 -12.96
CA LYS A 46 -11.31 -0.09 -12.85
C LYS A 46 -11.77 1.37 -12.99
N ASN A 47 -12.55 1.85 -12.03
CA ASN A 47 -12.94 3.25 -12.02
C ASN A 47 -11.69 4.15 -12.02
N ALA A 48 -11.68 5.18 -12.88
CA ALA A 48 -10.51 6.01 -13.14
C ALA A 48 -9.26 5.23 -13.59
N ASN A 49 -9.42 4.03 -14.13
CA ASN A 49 -8.36 3.11 -14.57
C ASN A 49 -7.41 2.67 -13.47
N ILE A 50 -7.86 2.65 -12.23
CA ILE A 50 -7.03 2.22 -11.10
C ILE A 50 -7.60 0.98 -10.41
N SER A 51 -6.73 0.07 -10.03
CA SER A 51 -7.04 -1.11 -9.23
C SER A 51 -6.26 -1.07 -7.92
N PHE A 52 -6.90 -1.56 -6.86
CA PHE A 52 -6.31 -1.68 -5.52
C PHE A 52 -5.92 -3.13 -5.18
N VAL A 53 -5.88 -4.02 -6.17
CA VAL A 53 -5.61 -5.45 -5.94
C VAL A 53 -4.14 -5.75 -5.66
N ASP A 54 -3.23 -4.88 -6.09
CA ASP A 54 -1.81 -5.02 -5.86
C ASP A 54 -1.09 -3.65 -5.77
N ARG A 55 0.14 -3.70 -5.26
CA ARG A 55 0.98 -2.51 -5.09
C ARG A 55 1.33 -1.86 -6.41
N GLU A 56 1.67 -2.64 -7.42
CA GLU A 56 2.08 -2.14 -8.74
C GLU A 56 0.99 -1.29 -9.39
N SER A 57 -0.26 -1.71 -9.25
CA SER A 57 -1.40 -0.94 -9.76
C SER A 57 -1.50 0.45 -9.11
N LEU A 58 -1.22 0.56 -7.81
CA LEU A 58 -1.22 1.85 -7.11
C LEU A 58 -0.02 2.72 -7.47
N LEU A 59 1.14 2.12 -7.69
CA LEU A 59 2.34 2.84 -8.13
C LEU A 59 2.20 3.38 -9.55
N HIS A 60 1.61 2.60 -10.45
CA HIS A 60 1.31 3.02 -11.81
C HIS A 60 0.20 4.08 -11.80
N GLY A 61 -0.81 3.84 -10.98
CA GLY A 61 -1.98 4.71 -10.86
C GLY A 61 -2.95 4.59 -12.02
N GLY A 62 -3.83 5.55 -12.10
CA GLY A 62 -4.88 5.61 -13.10
C GLY A 62 -4.78 6.85 -13.97
N THR A 63 -5.93 7.37 -14.38
CA THR A 63 -6.07 8.52 -15.27
C THR A 63 -5.35 9.77 -14.77
N ARG A 64 -5.24 9.93 -13.45
CA ARG A 64 -4.61 11.09 -12.81
C ARG A 64 -3.15 10.88 -12.44
N GLY A 65 -2.57 9.72 -12.78
CA GLY A 65 -1.19 9.35 -12.45
C GLY A 65 -1.09 8.46 -11.21
N PRO A 66 0.10 8.31 -10.63
CA PRO A 66 0.33 7.46 -9.47
C PRO A 66 -0.59 7.78 -8.31
N ALA A 67 -1.21 6.76 -7.72
CA ALA A 67 -2.06 6.93 -6.54
C ALA A 67 -1.25 7.11 -5.27
N ILE A 68 -0.12 6.42 -5.17
CA ILE A 68 0.80 6.50 -4.05
C ILE A 68 2.21 6.81 -4.52
N ILE A 69 2.91 7.59 -3.70
CA ILE A 69 4.35 7.83 -3.82
C ILE A 69 4.97 7.31 -2.52
N PRO A 70 5.59 6.14 -2.53
CA PRO A 70 6.16 5.54 -1.32
C PRO A 70 7.10 6.51 -0.60
N GLY A 71 6.93 6.62 0.72
CA GLY A 71 7.68 7.55 1.55
C GLY A 71 7.15 8.98 1.56
N ASN A 72 6.19 9.32 0.69
CA ASN A 72 5.69 10.68 0.56
C ASN A 72 4.15 10.76 0.54
N PRO A 73 3.49 10.69 1.71
CA PRO A 73 2.04 10.82 1.77
C PRO A 73 1.53 12.19 1.30
N ALA A 74 2.29 13.26 1.54
CA ALA A 74 1.88 14.61 1.14
C ALA A 74 1.71 14.78 -0.37
N ARG A 75 2.46 13.99 -1.18
CA ARG A 75 2.36 13.99 -2.64
C ARG A 75 1.61 12.78 -3.19
N SER A 76 1.08 11.94 -2.34
CA SER A 76 0.26 10.80 -2.76
C SER A 76 -1.17 11.22 -3.01
N LEU A 77 -1.63 11.05 -4.23
CA LEU A 77 -2.98 11.41 -4.66
C LEU A 77 -4.05 10.73 -3.80
N LEU A 78 -3.80 9.50 -3.38
CA LEU A 78 -4.70 8.75 -2.51
C LEU A 78 -5.01 9.50 -1.21
N ILE A 79 -4.02 10.11 -0.58
CA ILE A 79 -4.23 10.82 0.70
C ILE A 79 -5.09 12.06 0.50
N ALA A 80 -4.85 12.85 -0.52
CA ALA A 80 -5.71 14.01 -0.85
C ALA A 80 -7.15 13.57 -1.12
N ALA A 81 -7.34 12.47 -1.85
CA ALA A 81 -8.65 11.91 -2.13
C ALA A 81 -9.38 11.45 -0.86
N LEU A 82 -8.68 10.73 0.04
CA LEU A 82 -9.24 10.26 1.31
C LEU A 82 -9.62 11.39 2.27
N ARG A 83 -8.89 12.50 2.23
CA ARG A 83 -9.20 13.69 3.04
C ARG A 83 -10.33 14.53 2.45
N HIS A 84 -10.82 14.20 1.28
CA HIS A 84 -11.79 14.99 0.54
C HIS A 84 -11.31 16.45 0.31
N GLU A 85 -10.03 16.61 0.05
CA GLU A 85 -9.40 17.89 -0.28
C GLU A 85 -9.44 18.10 -1.80
N GLY A 86 -10.29 18.99 -2.26
CA GLY A 86 -10.43 19.31 -3.68
C GLY A 86 -11.48 18.50 -4.41
N GLU A 87 -11.32 18.32 -5.71
CA GLU A 87 -12.32 17.70 -6.60
C GLU A 87 -12.40 16.18 -6.43
N LEU A 88 -11.27 15.52 -6.16
CA LEU A 88 -11.22 14.06 -5.99
C LEU A 88 -11.52 13.71 -4.55
N GLN A 89 -12.68 13.07 -4.34
CA GLN A 89 -13.16 12.66 -3.02
C GLN A 89 -13.46 11.17 -3.02
N MET A 90 -12.69 10.41 -2.24
CA MET A 90 -12.83 8.97 -2.09
C MET A 90 -12.86 8.56 -0.61
N PRO A 91 -13.69 7.60 -0.22
CA PRO A 91 -14.77 7.02 -1.03
C PRO A 91 -15.86 8.06 -1.33
N PRO A 92 -16.75 7.80 -2.30
CA PRO A 92 -17.93 8.64 -2.51
C PRO A 92 -18.82 8.67 -1.25
N GLY A 93 -19.34 9.83 -0.91
CA GLY A 93 -20.12 10.00 0.32
C GLY A 93 -19.24 10.37 1.51
N PRO A 94 -19.54 9.91 2.74
CA PRO A 94 -18.74 10.29 3.91
C PRO A 94 -17.28 9.83 3.79
N PRO A 95 -16.30 10.67 4.23
CA PRO A 95 -14.90 10.26 4.21
C PRO A 95 -14.63 9.11 5.19
N LEU A 96 -13.48 8.45 5.03
CA LEU A 96 -12.99 7.52 6.04
C LEU A 96 -12.79 8.23 7.38
N SER A 97 -12.80 7.44 8.46
CA SER A 97 -12.42 7.96 9.77
C SER A 97 -11.00 8.56 9.74
N LYS A 98 -10.77 9.54 10.60
CA LYS A 98 -9.42 10.11 10.76
C LYS A 98 -8.39 9.04 11.14
N LYS A 99 -8.80 8.03 11.92
CA LYS A 99 -7.97 6.89 12.30
C LYS A 99 -7.55 6.08 11.07
N ASP A 100 -8.48 5.74 10.19
CA ASP A 100 -8.19 4.97 8.98
C ASP A 100 -7.30 5.75 8.01
N ILE A 101 -7.55 7.04 7.84
CA ILE A 101 -6.66 7.91 7.04
C ILE A 101 -5.26 7.96 7.63
N SER A 102 -5.12 8.03 8.95
CA SER A 102 -3.82 7.97 9.64
C SER A 102 -3.09 6.66 9.37
N VAL A 103 -3.79 5.54 9.36
CA VAL A 103 -3.20 4.22 9.07
C VAL A 103 -2.66 4.18 7.66
N VAL A 104 -3.43 4.61 6.67
CA VAL A 104 -2.99 4.65 5.27
C VAL A 104 -1.82 5.63 5.09
N THR A 105 -1.87 6.77 5.74
CA THR A 105 -0.78 7.77 5.71
C THR A 105 0.51 7.20 6.28
N ALA A 106 0.46 6.51 7.42
CA ALA A 106 1.61 5.87 8.03
C ALA A 106 2.18 4.75 7.15
N TRP A 107 1.33 3.98 6.51
CA TRP A 107 1.74 2.95 5.56
C TRP A 107 2.54 3.53 4.40
N ILE A 108 2.04 4.58 3.75
CA ILE A 108 2.75 5.24 2.64
C ILE A 108 4.08 5.82 3.14
N LYS A 109 4.09 6.48 4.30
CA LYS A 109 5.30 7.07 4.88
C LYS A 109 6.39 6.04 5.14
N ARG A 110 6.01 4.81 5.51
CA ARG A 110 6.91 3.68 5.75
C ARG A 110 7.36 2.97 4.47
N GLY A 111 6.98 3.44 3.30
CA GLY A 111 7.39 2.90 2.01
C GLY A 111 6.33 2.08 1.29
N ALA A 112 5.11 2.06 1.77
CA ALA A 112 3.98 1.36 1.16
C ALA A 112 4.26 -0.13 0.91
N VAL A 113 4.83 -0.82 1.89
CA VAL A 113 5.14 -2.25 1.79
C VAL A 113 3.84 -3.05 1.74
N TRP A 114 3.75 -3.94 0.77
CA TRP A 114 2.61 -4.83 0.59
C TRP A 114 2.82 -6.12 1.35
N GLY A 115 1.75 -6.68 1.88
CA GLY A 115 1.77 -7.98 2.54
C GLY A 115 1.26 -9.09 1.63
N THR A 116 0.64 -10.08 2.25
CA THR A 116 0.16 -11.29 1.57
C THR A 116 -1.37 -11.36 1.46
N ARG A 117 -2.09 -10.52 2.20
CA ARG A 117 -3.54 -10.59 2.30
C ARG A 117 -4.27 -10.20 1.01
N LEU A 118 -3.76 -9.19 0.31
CA LEU A 118 -4.27 -8.78 -0.99
C LEU A 118 -3.30 -9.21 -2.07
N HIS A 119 -3.73 -10.14 -2.90
CA HIS A 119 -3.03 -10.47 -4.13
C HIS A 119 -4.02 -10.48 -5.26
N LYS A 120 -3.51 -10.28 -6.44
CA LYS A 120 -4.24 -10.57 -7.65
C LYS A 120 -4.60 -12.06 -7.60
N GLU A 121 -5.84 -12.36 -7.25
CA GLU A 121 -6.32 -13.72 -7.40
C GLU A 121 -6.23 -14.08 -8.89
N THR A 122 -5.35 -15.01 -9.20
CA THR A 122 -5.55 -15.83 -10.38
C THR A 122 -6.80 -16.65 -10.11
N THR A 123 -7.94 -16.10 -10.47
CA THR A 123 -9.20 -16.82 -10.41
C THR A 123 -8.99 -18.15 -11.13
N PRO A 124 -9.19 -19.30 -10.47
CA PRO A 124 -9.26 -20.54 -11.20
C PRO A 124 -10.40 -20.41 -12.17
N GLN A 125 -10.08 -20.37 -13.43
CA GLN A 125 -11.10 -20.45 -14.47
C GLN A 125 -11.81 -21.79 -14.30
N LYS A 126 -13.05 -21.74 -13.85
CA LYS A 126 -13.94 -22.87 -13.99
C LYS A 126 -14.21 -23.11 -15.46
#